data_c8135294e0d1b430e722affc77e13a78
#
_entry.id   c8135294e0d1b430e722affc77e13a78
#
_cell.length_a   1.000
_cell.length_b   1.000
_cell.length_c   1.000
_cell.angle_alpha   90.00
_cell.angle_beta   90.00
_cell.angle_gamma   90.00
#
_symmetry.space_group_name_H-M   'P 1'
#
loop_
_entity.id
_entity.type
_entity.pdbx_description
1 polymer ?
#
loop_
_entity_poly.entity_id
_entity_poly.type
_entity_poly.pdbx_seq_one_letter_code
_entity_poly.pdbx_strand_id
1 'polypeptide(L)'
;EANVAVSLAQLGLPAYFITRLPANDVGQSAVNELRRYGVATDYILRGGSRIGIYFLESGASQRASKVIYDRAGSAISEIRPGMVDWKTIFENAGWFHVTGITPALSPSAAEATLEAVKEARDHGLTVSCDLNYRKKLWSRQEAQKTMAEVVTYVDVLVANEEDADMVFGIKAEDSDVESGTVDTGMYKSVAEQLMSRFPNLKQVAITLRESISAFDNRWSAVLWDGETFLTSKKYDVHIVDRVGGGDSFCAGLIYGMVTGLSSQEALEFAVAASCLKHSIHGDFNLVSAGEVTSLIEKGGSGRIQR
;
A
#
# COMPACT_ATOMS: atom_id res chain seq x y z
N GLU A 1 5.27 -3.18 1.87
CA GLU A 1 6.21 -2.17 1.39
C GLU A 1 7.09 -2.67 0.23
N ALA A 2 7.56 -3.94 0.25
CA ALA A 2 8.39 -4.47 -0.84
C ALA A 2 7.69 -4.39 -2.21
N ASN A 3 6.39 -4.71 -2.27
CA ASN A 3 5.60 -4.63 -3.49
C ASN A 3 5.50 -3.20 -4.01
N VAL A 4 5.38 -2.21 -3.10
CA VAL A 4 5.39 -0.78 -3.45
C VAL A 4 6.74 -0.38 -4.02
N ALA A 5 7.85 -0.80 -3.39
CA ALA A 5 9.20 -0.49 -3.87
C ALA A 5 9.47 -1.08 -5.26
N VAL A 6 9.08 -2.34 -5.50
CA VAL A 6 9.19 -2.97 -6.83
C VAL A 6 8.34 -2.22 -7.85
N SER A 7 7.10 -1.89 -7.52
CA SER A 7 6.21 -1.16 -8.43
C SER A 7 6.81 0.21 -8.81
N LEU A 8 7.33 0.97 -7.85
CA LEU A 8 7.99 2.25 -8.10
C LEU A 8 9.23 2.10 -9.00
N ALA A 9 10.06 1.08 -8.76
CA ALA A 9 11.21 0.79 -9.61
C ALA A 9 10.80 0.45 -11.05
N GLN A 10 9.73 -0.34 -11.24
CA GLN A 10 9.20 -0.66 -12.57
C GLN A 10 8.59 0.57 -13.27
N LEU A 11 8.04 1.52 -12.50
CA LEU A 11 7.56 2.80 -13.02
C LEU A 11 8.69 3.79 -13.33
N GLY A 12 9.95 3.45 -13.00
CA GLY A 12 11.14 4.23 -13.33
C GLY A 12 11.62 5.20 -12.24
N LEU A 13 11.11 5.08 -11.00
CA LEU A 13 11.60 5.86 -9.86
C LEU A 13 12.69 5.09 -9.08
N PRO A 14 13.70 5.78 -8.54
CA PRO A 14 14.65 5.16 -7.62
C PRO A 14 13.90 4.77 -6.34
N ALA A 15 13.92 3.48 -6.00
CA ALA A 15 13.25 2.94 -4.84
C ALA A 15 14.22 2.13 -3.96
N TYR A 16 14.21 2.41 -2.67
CA TYR A 16 14.96 1.68 -1.64
C TYR A 16 13.99 0.90 -0.77
N PHE A 17 14.37 -0.30 -0.40
CA PHE A 17 13.57 -1.08 0.56
C PHE A 17 14.36 -1.28 1.85
N ILE A 18 13.78 -0.82 2.96
CA ILE A 18 14.36 -0.93 4.30
C ILE A 18 13.62 -2.05 5.04
N THR A 19 14.36 -3.07 5.45
CA THR A 19 13.84 -4.23 6.19
C THR A 19 14.98 -4.93 6.92
N ARG A 20 14.65 -6.00 7.66
CA ARG A 20 15.64 -6.90 8.24
C ARG A 20 15.41 -8.32 7.74
N LEU A 21 16.46 -8.93 7.19
CA LEU A 21 16.46 -10.28 6.63
C LEU A 21 17.56 -11.15 7.29
N PRO A 22 17.35 -12.47 7.41
CA PRO A 22 18.37 -13.33 7.99
C PRO A 22 19.65 -13.34 7.16
N ALA A 23 20.81 -13.50 7.84
CA ALA A 23 22.12 -13.52 7.20
C ALA A 23 22.46 -14.93 6.67
N ASN A 24 21.56 -15.51 5.87
CA ASN A 24 21.70 -16.81 5.25
C ASN A 24 21.25 -16.77 3.79
N ASP A 25 21.33 -17.90 3.07
CA ASP A 25 21.03 -17.98 1.64
C ASP A 25 19.56 -17.67 1.31
N VAL A 26 18.62 -17.97 2.22
CA VAL A 26 17.19 -17.64 2.04
C VAL A 26 17.00 -16.12 2.11
N GLY A 27 17.60 -15.44 3.08
CA GLY A 27 17.60 -13.99 3.14
C GLY A 27 18.32 -13.34 1.96
N GLN A 28 19.41 -13.98 1.48
CA GLN A 28 20.12 -13.52 0.27
C GLN A 28 19.26 -13.68 -0.99
N SER A 29 18.50 -14.76 -1.10
CA SER A 29 17.55 -14.97 -2.21
C SER A 29 16.51 -13.85 -2.27
N ALA A 30 15.96 -13.42 -1.12
CA ALA A 30 15.03 -12.30 -1.06
C ALA A 30 15.67 -10.98 -1.51
N VAL A 31 16.91 -10.71 -1.12
CA VAL A 31 17.68 -9.54 -1.59
C VAL A 31 17.87 -9.60 -3.11
N ASN A 32 18.25 -10.75 -3.64
CA ASN A 32 18.49 -10.93 -5.07
C ASN A 32 17.20 -10.75 -5.89
N GLU A 33 16.07 -11.21 -5.37
CA GLU A 33 14.78 -11.02 -6.02
C GLU A 33 14.38 -9.55 -6.10
N LEU A 34 14.58 -8.77 -5.05
CA LEU A 34 14.33 -7.32 -5.07
C LEU A 34 15.25 -6.61 -6.08
N ARG A 35 16.54 -6.95 -6.09
CA ARG A 35 17.53 -6.41 -7.04
C ARG A 35 17.18 -6.73 -8.48
N ARG A 36 16.65 -7.92 -8.75
CA ARG A 36 16.19 -8.35 -10.08
C ARG A 36 15.19 -7.36 -10.69
N TYR A 37 14.36 -6.74 -9.84
CA TYR A 37 13.35 -5.75 -10.24
C TYR A 37 13.79 -4.30 -10.05
N GLY A 38 15.08 -4.06 -9.81
CA GLY A 38 15.65 -2.70 -9.76
C GLY A 38 15.51 -1.99 -8.41
N VAL A 39 15.07 -2.68 -7.35
CA VAL A 39 15.01 -2.09 -6.01
C VAL A 39 16.41 -2.04 -5.39
N ALA A 40 16.81 -0.87 -4.89
CA ALA A 40 18.03 -0.71 -4.12
C ALA A 40 17.90 -1.37 -2.73
N THR A 41 18.90 -2.15 -2.36
CA THR A 41 18.87 -3.03 -1.18
C THR A 41 19.98 -2.73 -0.17
N ASP A 42 20.65 -1.57 -0.34
CA ASP A 42 21.84 -1.23 0.43
C ASP A 42 21.56 -1.02 1.91
N TYR A 43 20.31 -0.66 2.24
CA TYR A 43 19.84 -0.41 3.60
C TYR A 43 19.09 -1.59 4.22
N ILE A 44 19.14 -2.78 3.60
CA ILE A 44 18.56 -3.98 4.18
C ILE A 44 19.47 -4.48 5.32
N LEU A 45 18.96 -4.49 6.54
CA LEU A 45 19.65 -5.03 7.70
C LEU A 45 19.75 -6.56 7.60
N ARG A 46 20.90 -7.10 8.01
CA ARG A 46 21.11 -8.56 8.02
C ARG A 46 21.18 -9.07 9.47
N GLY A 47 20.35 -10.06 9.79
CA GLY A 47 20.28 -10.66 11.13
C GLY A 47 18.94 -11.31 11.38
N GLY A 48 18.74 -11.87 12.57
CA GLY A 48 17.59 -12.71 12.89
C GLY A 48 17.74 -14.13 12.34
N SER A 49 16.83 -15.02 12.75
CA SER A 49 16.94 -16.44 12.47
C SER A 49 16.22 -16.89 11.20
N ARG A 50 15.13 -16.22 10.81
CA ARG A 50 14.28 -16.67 9.71
C ARG A 50 13.65 -15.52 8.94
N ILE A 51 13.26 -15.79 7.69
CA ILE A 51 12.36 -14.92 6.91
C ILE A 51 10.91 -15.24 7.26
N GLY A 52 10.03 -14.23 7.21
CA GLY A 52 8.58 -14.44 7.28
C GLY A 52 8.06 -15.00 5.95
N ILE A 53 7.10 -15.91 6.03
CA ILE A 53 6.51 -16.57 4.87
C ILE A 53 4.98 -16.42 4.94
N TYR A 54 4.32 -16.41 3.82
CA TYR A 54 2.90 -16.70 3.75
C TYR A 54 2.60 -17.68 2.60
N PHE A 55 1.51 -18.39 2.74
CA PHE A 55 1.02 -19.33 1.74
C PHE A 55 -0.33 -18.84 1.23
N LEU A 56 -0.46 -18.73 -0.07
CA LEU A 56 -1.70 -18.35 -0.74
C LEU A 56 -2.25 -19.54 -1.50
N GLU A 57 -3.46 -19.93 -1.17
CA GLU A 57 -4.30 -20.79 -2.00
C GLU A 57 -5.28 -19.92 -2.78
N SER A 58 -5.13 -19.86 -4.09
CA SER A 58 -6.02 -19.07 -4.95
C SER A 58 -7.41 -19.68 -4.99
N GLY A 59 -8.42 -18.85 -4.76
CA GLY A 59 -9.82 -19.22 -4.94
C GLY A 59 -10.24 -19.22 -6.40
N ALA A 60 -11.40 -19.81 -6.67
CA ALA A 60 -11.99 -19.84 -8.00
C ALA A 60 -13.53 -19.84 -7.90
N SER A 61 -14.20 -19.11 -8.76
CA SER A 61 -15.68 -19.01 -8.78
C SER A 61 -16.24 -18.61 -7.41
N GLN A 62 -16.98 -19.48 -6.74
CA GLN A 62 -17.54 -19.26 -5.39
C GLN A 62 -16.57 -19.60 -4.26
N ARG A 63 -15.43 -20.21 -4.56
CA ARG A 63 -14.46 -20.58 -3.54
C ARG A 63 -13.53 -19.42 -3.26
N ALA A 64 -13.52 -18.94 -2.01
CA ALA A 64 -12.65 -17.84 -1.58
C ALA A 64 -11.17 -18.26 -1.55
N SER A 65 -10.27 -17.31 -1.83
CA SER A 65 -8.83 -17.48 -1.60
C SER A 65 -8.54 -17.63 -0.10
N LYS A 66 -7.52 -18.42 0.24
CA LYS A 66 -7.09 -18.66 1.62
C LYS A 66 -5.62 -18.28 1.80
N VAL A 67 -5.36 -17.48 2.83
CA VAL A 67 -3.99 -17.08 3.20
C VAL A 67 -3.65 -17.63 4.57
N ILE A 68 -2.46 -18.25 4.66
CA ILE A 68 -1.85 -18.71 5.92
C ILE A 68 -0.56 -17.93 6.10
N TYR A 69 -0.41 -17.23 7.24
CA TYR A 69 0.79 -16.47 7.58
C TYR A 69 1.68 -17.28 8.53
N ASP A 70 2.96 -17.31 8.22
CA ASP A 70 4.04 -17.82 9.08
C ASP A 70 5.10 -16.73 9.25
N ARG A 71 4.78 -15.70 10.05
CA ARG A 71 5.57 -14.48 10.24
C ARG A 71 6.16 -14.33 11.64
N ALA A 72 5.69 -15.08 12.62
CA ALA A 72 6.18 -14.99 13.99
C ALA A 72 7.67 -15.29 14.08
N GLY A 73 8.43 -14.48 14.84
CA GLY A 73 9.87 -14.62 14.97
C GLY A 73 10.68 -14.43 13.68
N SER A 74 10.09 -13.78 12.68
CA SER A 74 10.82 -13.38 11.46
C SER A 74 11.80 -12.25 11.78
N ALA A 75 12.88 -12.15 11.01
CA ALA A 75 13.91 -11.14 11.19
C ALA A 75 13.34 -9.71 11.26
N ILE A 76 12.37 -9.38 10.42
CA ILE A 76 11.71 -8.07 10.45
C ILE A 76 10.86 -7.87 11.72
N SER A 77 10.24 -8.90 12.28
CA SER A 77 9.49 -8.76 13.53
C SER A 77 10.37 -8.49 14.76
N GLU A 78 11.68 -8.66 14.63
CA GLU A 78 12.68 -8.36 15.66
C GLU A 78 13.36 -6.99 15.48
N ILE A 79 12.91 -6.18 14.51
CA ILE A 79 13.43 -4.83 14.32
C ILE A 79 13.12 -3.96 15.55
N ARG A 80 14.04 -3.07 15.90
CA ARG A 80 13.92 -2.18 17.07
C ARG A 80 14.37 -0.77 16.72
N PRO A 81 13.90 0.23 17.45
CA PRO A 81 14.45 1.59 17.38
C PRO A 81 15.98 1.60 17.49
N GLY A 82 16.62 2.50 16.75
CA GLY A 82 18.07 2.66 16.69
C GLY A 82 18.82 1.62 15.85
N MET A 83 18.14 0.64 15.24
CA MET A 83 18.78 -0.31 14.32
C MET A 83 19.03 0.24 12.93
N VAL A 84 18.28 1.25 12.51
CA VAL A 84 18.34 1.86 11.19
C VAL A 84 18.94 3.25 11.30
N ASP A 85 19.92 3.54 10.47
CA ASP A 85 20.50 4.90 10.35
C ASP A 85 19.63 5.76 9.43
N TRP A 86 18.50 6.24 9.97
CA TRP A 86 17.53 7.04 9.23
C TRP A 86 18.15 8.31 8.67
N LYS A 87 19.09 8.93 9.40
CA LYS A 87 19.75 10.16 8.97
C LYS A 87 20.45 9.96 7.63
N THR A 88 21.27 8.92 7.51
CA THR A 88 21.97 8.61 6.26
C THR A 88 20.97 8.24 5.13
N ILE A 89 19.92 7.47 5.47
CA ILE A 89 18.93 7.01 4.48
C ILE A 89 18.12 8.19 3.92
N PHE A 90 17.72 9.11 4.77
CA PHE A 90 16.82 10.21 4.39
C PHE A 90 17.53 11.44 3.80
N GLU A 91 18.86 11.50 3.86
CA GLU A 91 19.64 12.65 3.35
C GLU A 91 19.30 13.02 1.89
N ASN A 92 19.01 12.02 1.05
CA ASN A 92 18.69 12.21 -0.37
C ASN A 92 17.32 11.63 -0.76
N ALA A 93 16.44 11.39 0.21
CA ALA A 93 15.10 10.90 -0.02
C ALA A 93 14.09 12.05 -0.04
N GLY A 94 13.07 11.94 -0.87
CA GLY A 94 11.96 12.90 -0.91
C GLY A 94 10.64 12.32 -0.40
N TRP A 95 10.56 10.99 -0.32
CA TRP A 95 9.32 10.29 0.07
C TRP A 95 9.61 9.06 0.92
N PHE A 96 8.80 8.85 1.96
CA PHE A 96 8.83 7.64 2.78
C PHE A 96 7.45 6.99 2.82
N HIS A 97 7.38 5.67 2.63
CA HIS A 97 6.12 4.91 2.66
C HIS A 97 6.18 3.77 3.66
N VAL A 98 5.13 3.65 4.46
CA VAL A 98 4.91 2.54 5.41
C VAL A 98 3.53 1.94 5.26
N THR A 99 3.33 0.74 5.80
CA THR A 99 2.00 0.13 5.92
C THR A 99 1.71 -0.29 7.36
N GLY A 100 0.44 -0.43 7.71
CA GLY A 100 0.02 -0.93 9.01
C GLY A 100 0.37 -2.40 9.28
N ILE A 101 0.98 -3.09 8.30
CA ILE A 101 1.44 -4.48 8.50
C ILE A 101 2.71 -4.50 9.37
N THR A 102 3.69 -3.64 9.08
CA THR A 102 4.98 -3.65 9.80
C THR A 102 4.81 -3.41 11.30
N PRO A 103 4.08 -2.37 11.78
CA PRO A 103 3.88 -2.17 13.21
C PRO A 103 3.05 -3.28 13.87
N ALA A 104 2.26 -4.04 13.11
CA ALA A 104 1.47 -5.17 13.61
C ALA A 104 2.29 -6.44 13.89
N LEU A 105 3.55 -6.51 13.45
CA LEU A 105 4.39 -7.71 13.57
C LEU A 105 4.88 -7.94 15.01
N SER A 106 5.15 -6.88 15.75
CA SER A 106 5.58 -6.93 17.16
C SER A 106 5.57 -5.54 17.79
N PRO A 107 5.59 -5.44 19.14
CA PRO A 107 5.73 -4.14 19.82
C PRO A 107 6.99 -3.37 19.40
N SER A 108 8.14 -4.05 19.24
CA SER A 108 9.36 -3.39 18.80
C SER A 108 9.31 -2.91 17.35
N ALA A 109 8.60 -3.62 16.47
CA ALA A 109 8.37 -3.17 15.10
C ALA A 109 7.43 -1.96 15.05
N ALA A 110 6.45 -1.88 15.96
CA ALA A 110 5.60 -0.69 16.12
C ALA A 110 6.41 0.54 16.55
N GLU A 111 7.28 0.37 17.56
CA GLU A 111 8.19 1.44 18.01
C GLU A 111 9.17 1.87 16.90
N ALA A 112 9.75 0.93 16.16
CA ALA A 112 10.63 1.22 15.03
C ALA A 112 9.91 1.93 13.87
N THR A 113 8.63 1.57 13.62
CA THR A 113 7.81 2.28 12.62
C THR A 113 7.54 3.72 13.06
N LEU A 114 7.23 3.93 14.33
CA LEU A 114 7.00 5.28 14.88
C LEU A 114 8.28 6.13 14.82
N GLU A 115 9.44 5.55 15.15
CA GLU A 115 10.74 6.21 14.94
C GLU A 115 10.93 6.62 13.48
N ALA A 116 10.71 5.69 12.53
CA ALA A 116 10.90 5.93 11.11
C ALA A 116 10.05 7.09 10.56
N VAL A 117 8.77 7.16 10.91
CA VAL A 117 7.90 8.25 10.43
C VAL A 117 8.24 9.60 11.07
N LYS A 118 8.71 9.62 12.33
CA LYS A 118 9.22 10.84 12.98
C LYS A 118 10.47 11.34 12.28
N GLU A 119 11.46 10.48 12.11
CA GLU A 119 12.70 10.81 11.41
C GLU A 119 12.43 11.29 9.97
N ALA A 120 11.51 10.65 9.24
CA ALA A 120 11.13 11.09 7.91
C ALA A 120 10.56 12.52 7.91
N ARG A 121 9.68 12.85 8.86
CA ARG A 121 9.13 14.22 9.04
C ARG A 121 10.21 15.22 9.41
N ASP A 122 11.09 14.87 10.33
CA ASP A 122 12.17 15.76 10.80
C ASP A 122 13.17 16.08 9.67
N HIS A 123 13.32 15.16 8.70
CA HIS A 123 14.11 15.36 7.48
C HIS A 123 13.32 16.01 6.33
N GLY A 124 12.05 16.36 6.54
CA GLY A 124 11.22 17.06 5.55
C GLY A 124 10.67 16.18 4.42
N LEU A 125 10.69 14.86 4.56
CA LEU A 125 10.11 13.96 3.57
C LEU A 125 8.58 14.04 3.59
N THR A 126 7.97 13.77 2.44
CA THR A 126 6.56 13.43 2.40
C THR A 126 6.38 12.00 2.90
N VAL A 127 5.48 11.80 3.85
CA VAL A 127 5.20 10.47 4.44
C VAL A 127 3.85 9.97 3.97
N SER A 128 3.81 8.77 3.40
CA SER A 128 2.55 8.07 3.09
C SER A 128 2.39 6.78 3.90
N CYS A 129 1.15 6.46 4.22
CA CYS A 129 0.81 5.24 4.95
C CYS A 129 -0.42 4.56 4.34
N ASP A 130 -0.33 3.26 4.10
CA ASP A 130 -1.48 2.39 3.85
C ASP A 130 -1.90 1.75 5.18
N LEU A 131 -3.14 1.99 5.64
CA LEU A 131 -3.64 1.44 6.90
C LEU A 131 -3.59 -0.09 6.94
N ASN A 132 -3.92 -0.73 5.85
CA ASN A 132 -3.70 -2.15 5.57
C ASN A 132 -3.96 -3.08 6.76
N TYR A 133 -5.09 -2.88 7.45
CA TYR A 133 -5.43 -3.61 8.66
C TYR A 133 -5.48 -5.12 8.43
N ARG A 134 -4.89 -5.86 9.34
CA ARG A 134 -4.88 -7.34 9.30
C ARG A 134 -5.30 -7.93 10.64
N LYS A 135 -6.59 -8.30 10.76
CA LYS A 135 -7.17 -8.89 11.99
C LYS A 135 -6.44 -10.12 12.55
N LYS A 136 -5.62 -10.79 11.73
CA LYS A 136 -4.80 -11.94 12.14
C LYS A 136 -3.49 -11.54 12.80
N LEU A 137 -3.07 -10.29 12.73
CA LEU A 137 -1.81 -9.80 13.30
C LEU A 137 -2.02 -9.09 14.63
N TRP A 138 -3.08 -8.30 14.75
CA TRP A 138 -3.37 -7.53 15.96
C TRP A 138 -4.87 -7.27 16.15
N SER A 139 -5.25 -6.90 17.37
CA SER A 139 -6.62 -6.49 17.68
C SER A 139 -6.93 -5.08 17.14
N ARG A 140 -8.22 -4.74 17.05
CA ARG A 140 -8.64 -3.37 16.70
C ARG A 140 -8.10 -2.33 17.69
N GLN A 141 -8.04 -2.65 18.99
CA GLN A 141 -7.56 -1.74 20.03
C GLN A 141 -6.06 -1.44 19.86
N GLU A 142 -5.24 -2.47 19.61
CA GLU A 142 -3.81 -2.31 19.34
C GLU A 142 -3.58 -1.52 18.05
N ALA A 143 -4.30 -1.85 16.98
CA ALA A 143 -4.23 -1.12 15.73
C ALA A 143 -4.60 0.37 15.92
N GLN A 144 -5.71 0.65 16.60
CA GLN A 144 -6.17 2.00 16.88
C GLN A 144 -5.13 2.80 17.66
N LYS A 145 -4.58 2.22 18.73
CA LYS A 145 -3.57 2.91 19.55
C LYS A 145 -2.33 3.24 18.73
N THR A 146 -1.76 2.25 18.07
CA THR A 146 -0.49 2.39 17.33
C THR A 146 -0.64 3.28 16.10
N MET A 147 -1.68 3.05 15.29
CA MET A 147 -1.87 3.83 14.07
C MET A 147 -2.30 5.28 14.36
N ALA A 148 -3.00 5.55 15.48
CA ALA A 148 -3.29 6.93 15.89
C ALA A 148 -2.00 7.73 16.15
N GLU A 149 -0.95 7.11 16.68
CA GLU A 149 0.35 7.75 16.85
C GLU A 149 1.11 7.88 15.50
N VAL A 150 1.16 6.82 14.71
CA VAL A 150 1.86 6.81 13.41
C VAL A 150 1.27 7.85 12.45
N VAL A 151 -0.06 7.90 12.33
CA VAL A 151 -0.75 8.79 11.38
C VAL A 151 -0.53 10.28 11.68
N THR A 152 -0.17 10.66 12.90
CA THR A 152 0.18 12.06 13.20
C THR A 152 1.43 12.57 12.45
N TYR A 153 2.20 11.68 11.84
CA TYR A 153 3.39 11.99 11.03
C TYR A 153 3.18 11.78 9.53
N VAL A 154 1.96 11.40 9.10
CA VAL A 154 1.63 11.04 7.73
C VAL A 154 1.02 12.23 6.99
N ASP A 155 1.43 12.45 5.74
CA ASP A 155 0.86 13.43 4.82
C ASP A 155 -0.24 12.84 3.93
N VAL A 156 -0.03 11.59 3.47
CA VAL A 156 -0.92 10.90 2.52
C VAL A 156 -1.36 9.57 3.14
N LEU A 157 -2.65 9.47 3.45
CA LEU A 157 -3.23 8.25 4.00
C LEU A 157 -3.94 7.47 2.91
N VAL A 158 -3.64 6.17 2.81
CA VAL A 158 -4.35 5.24 1.93
C VAL A 158 -5.11 4.24 2.80
N ALA A 159 -6.34 3.93 2.42
CA ALA A 159 -7.20 2.96 3.08
C ALA A 159 -8.03 2.20 2.05
N ASN A 160 -8.61 1.08 2.45
CA ASN A 160 -9.74 0.47 1.75
C ASN A 160 -11.06 0.82 2.46
N GLU A 161 -12.18 0.31 1.93
CA GLU A 161 -13.53 0.59 2.45
C GLU A 161 -13.70 0.25 3.94
N GLU A 162 -12.97 -0.73 4.45
CA GLU A 162 -13.11 -1.26 5.81
C GLU A 162 -12.07 -0.70 6.79
N ASP A 163 -10.89 -0.28 6.30
CA ASP A 163 -9.76 0.06 7.16
C ASP A 163 -10.06 1.24 8.10
N ALA A 164 -10.77 2.27 7.63
CA ALA A 164 -11.13 3.43 8.45
C ALA A 164 -12.02 3.06 9.64
N ASP A 165 -12.99 2.15 9.45
CA ASP A 165 -13.80 1.61 10.55
C ASP A 165 -12.95 0.72 11.47
N MET A 166 -12.19 -0.21 10.90
CA MET A 166 -11.44 -1.19 11.69
C MET A 166 -10.37 -0.54 12.57
N VAL A 167 -9.69 0.49 12.05
CA VAL A 167 -8.57 1.15 12.73
C VAL A 167 -9.04 2.33 13.57
N PHE A 168 -9.99 3.14 13.09
CA PHE A 168 -10.35 4.39 13.75
C PHE A 168 -11.81 4.47 14.20
N GLY A 169 -12.64 3.50 13.86
CA GLY A 169 -14.08 3.50 14.14
C GLY A 169 -14.85 4.52 13.31
N ILE A 170 -14.27 5.01 12.21
CA ILE A 170 -14.89 5.97 11.29
C ILE A 170 -15.59 5.19 10.20
N LYS A 171 -16.92 5.25 10.22
CA LYS A 171 -17.79 4.52 9.28
C LYS A 171 -18.36 5.47 8.24
N ALA A 172 -18.54 4.96 7.03
CA ALA A 172 -19.47 5.56 6.09
C ALA A 172 -20.90 5.39 6.64
N GLU A 173 -21.60 6.50 6.90
CA GLU A 173 -23.00 6.45 7.36
C GLU A 173 -23.87 5.87 6.24
N ASP A 174 -24.75 4.90 6.57
CA ASP A 174 -25.71 4.23 5.67
C ASP A 174 -25.10 3.44 4.49
N SER A 175 -23.93 2.81 4.67
CA SER A 175 -23.45 1.85 3.69
C SER A 175 -24.30 0.57 3.69
N ASP A 176 -25.28 0.50 2.82
CA ASP A 176 -25.92 -0.76 2.46
C ASP A 176 -24.99 -1.54 1.52
N VAL A 177 -23.98 -2.17 2.13
CA VAL A 177 -22.96 -2.98 1.43
C VAL A 177 -23.62 -4.16 0.67
N GLU A 178 -24.86 -4.52 1.00
CA GLU A 178 -25.63 -5.57 0.35
C GLU A 178 -26.21 -5.13 -1.01
N SER A 179 -26.32 -3.82 -1.28
CA SER A 179 -26.90 -3.31 -2.55
C SER A 179 -25.99 -3.41 -3.76
N GLY A 180 -24.69 -3.69 -3.57
CA GLY A 180 -23.72 -3.85 -4.66
C GLY A 180 -23.34 -2.56 -5.41
N THR A 181 -23.89 -1.42 -5.02
CA THR A 181 -23.53 -0.09 -5.56
C THR A 181 -22.81 0.72 -4.50
N VAL A 182 -21.55 1.05 -4.76
CA VAL A 182 -20.75 1.90 -3.88
C VAL A 182 -21.14 3.36 -4.13
N ASP A 183 -21.81 3.99 -3.16
CA ASP A 183 -22.02 5.43 -3.16
C ASP A 183 -20.71 6.14 -2.76
N THR A 184 -20.07 6.75 -3.74
CA THR A 184 -18.79 7.45 -3.52
C THR A 184 -18.92 8.65 -2.57
N GLY A 185 -20.10 9.27 -2.48
CA GLY A 185 -20.35 10.40 -1.57
C GLY A 185 -20.16 10.07 -0.09
N MET A 186 -20.40 8.82 0.29
CA MET A 186 -20.23 8.36 1.67
C MET A 186 -18.76 8.35 2.08
N TYR A 187 -17.85 8.04 1.17
CA TYR A 187 -16.41 8.02 1.42
C TYR A 187 -15.82 9.43 1.54
N LYS A 188 -16.50 10.46 1.03
CA LYS A 188 -16.14 11.86 1.28
C LYS A 188 -16.22 12.16 2.79
N SER A 189 -17.32 11.80 3.44
CA SER A 189 -17.50 11.98 4.88
C SER A 189 -16.43 11.24 5.69
N VAL A 190 -16.07 10.01 5.27
CA VAL A 190 -14.98 9.24 5.91
C VAL A 190 -13.66 9.99 5.79
N ALA A 191 -13.31 10.47 4.61
CA ALA A 191 -12.05 11.19 4.38
C ALA A 191 -12.01 12.53 5.15
N GLU A 192 -13.11 13.27 5.19
CA GLU A 192 -13.25 14.51 5.98
C GLU A 192 -13.08 14.26 7.47
N GLN A 193 -13.68 13.20 8.02
CA GLN A 193 -13.53 12.81 9.41
C GLN A 193 -12.08 12.39 9.73
N LEU A 194 -11.41 11.67 8.83
CA LEU A 194 -9.99 11.32 8.99
C LEU A 194 -9.12 12.58 9.05
N MET A 195 -9.28 13.52 8.12
CA MET A 195 -8.51 14.77 8.12
C MET A 195 -8.85 15.67 9.30
N SER A 196 -10.11 15.70 9.75
CA SER A 196 -10.49 16.40 10.97
C SER A 196 -9.81 15.83 12.22
N ARG A 197 -9.69 14.50 12.30
CA ARG A 197 -9.00 13.82 13.39
C ARG A 197 -7.49 13.94 13.32
N PHE A 198 -6.93 14.00 12.14
CA PHE A 198 -5.49 14.09 11.84
C PHE A 198 -5.21 15.29 10.93
N PRO A 199 -5.13 16.50 11.49
CA PRO A 199 -5.01 17.73 10.69
C PRO A 199 -3.66 17.89 9.95
N ASN A 200 -2.71 17.00 10.19
CA ASN A 200 -1.47 16.90 9.44
C ASN A 200 -1.65 16.23 8.07
N LEU A 201 -2.72 15.47 7.85
CA LEU A 201 -3.00 14.84 6.58
C LEU A 201 -3.26 15.91 5.51
N LYS A 202 -2.64 15.74 4.37
CA LYS A 202 -2.84 16.56 3.16
C LYS A 202 -3.79 15.88 2.19
N GLN A 203 -3.77 14.54 2.15
CA GLN A 203 -4.62 13.76 1.26
C GLN A 203 -5.03 12.44 1.92
N VAL A 204 -6.25 12.02 1.63
CA VAL A 204 -6.80 10.71 1.99
C VAL A 204 -7.32 10.05 0.72
N ALA A 205 -6.78 8.88 0.37
CA ALA A 205 -7.23 8.08 -0.76
C ALA A 205 -7.89 6.79 -0.24
N ILE A 206 -9.05 6.42 -0.81
CA ILE A 206 -9.78 5.22 -0.42
C ILE A 206 -10.02 4.39 -1.68
N THR A 207 -9.49 3.16 -1.69
CA THR A 207 -9.74 2.21 -2.76
C THR A 207 -11.11 1.57 -2.59
N LEU A 208 -11.84 1.41 -3.69
CA LEU A 208 -13.20 0.91 -3.74
C LEU A 208 -13.26 -0.35 -4.61
N ARG A 209 -13.76 -1.43 -4.04
CA ARG A 209 -13.89 -2.71 -4.74
C ARG A 209 -15.31 -3.23 -4.67
N GLU A 210 -15.96 -3.35 -5.81
CA GLU A 210 -17.21 -4.07 -5.95
C GLU A 210 -16.92 -5.51 -6.37
N SER A 211 -17.12 -6.46 -5.47
CA SER A 211 -16.88 -7.89 -5.74
C SER A 211 -18.10 -8.52 -6.41
N ILE A 212 -17.95 -8.96 -7.66
CA ILE A 212 -18.98 -9.66 -8.42
C ILE A 212 -18.80 -11.18 -8.28
N SER A 213 -17.55 -11.64 -8.41
CA SER A 213 -17.15 -13.04 -8.21
C SER A 213 -15.71 -13.10 -7.66
N ALA A 214 -15.16 -14.30 -7.50
CA ALA A 214 -13.75 -14.47 -7.16
C ALA A 214 -12.81 -13.90 -8.24
N PHE A 215 -13.26 -13.83 -9.49
CA PHE A 215 -12.49 -13.38 -10.64
C PHE A 215 -12.92 -12.03 -11.19
N ASP A 216 -14.18 -11.62 -11.00
CA ASP A 216 -14.70 -10.42 -11.61
C ASP A 216 -15.01 -9.38 -10.54
N ASN A 217 -14.33 -8.25 -10.60
CA ASN A 217 -14.53 -7.13 -9.70
C ASN A 217 -14.61 -5.82 -10.49
N ARG A 218 -15.22 -4.80 -9.89
CA ARG A 218 -15.04 -3.43 -10.33
C ARG A 218 -14.09 -2.74 -9.38
N TRP A 219 -13.16 -2.00 -9.95
CA TRP A 219 -12.08 -1.33 -9.23
C TRP A 219 -12.08 0.16 -9.51
N SER A 220 -12.09 0.96 -8.47
CA SER A 220 -12.02 2.41 -8.50
C SER A 220 -11.42 2.94 -7.19
N ALA A 221 -11.27 4.24 -7.08
CA ALA A 221 -10.87 4.90 -5.85
C ALA A 221 -11.42 6.32 -5.79
N VAL A 222 -11.39 6.89 -4.59
CA VAL A 222 -11.65 8.31 -4.34
C VAL A 222 -10.45 8.92 -3.62
N LEU A 223 -10.31 10.24 -3.75
CA LEU A 223 -9.28 11.01 -3.07
C LEU A 223 -9.88 12.33 -2.58
N TRP A 224 -9.58 12.68 -1.34
CA TRP A 224 -9.87 13.98 -0.73
C TRP A 224 -8.56 14.70 -0.43
N ASP A 225 -8.38 15.89 -0.94
CA ASP A 225 -7.18 16.71 -0.76
C ASP A 225 -7.38 17.89 0.22
N GLY A 226 -8.49 17.87 0.95
CA GLY A 226 -8.88 18.95 1.88
C GLY A 226 -9.78 20.01 1.26
N GLU A 227 -9.87 20.07 -0.06
CA GLU A 227 -10.69 21.04 -0.81
C GLU A 227 -11.61 20.36 -1.82
N THR A 228 -11.08 19.40 -2.57
CA THR A 228 -11.76 18.76 -3.69
C THR A 228 -11.90 17.26 -3.46
N PHE A 229 -13.12 16.75 -3.60
CA PHE A 229 -13.39 15.32 -3.61
C PHE A 229 -13.33 14.78 -5.04
N LEU A 230 -12.34 13.91 -5.28
CA LEU A 230 -12.03 13.36 -6.58
C LEU A 230 -12.45 11.90 -6.65
N THR A 231 -12.97 11.50 -7.81
CA THR A 231 -13.32 10.10 -8.11
C THR A 231 -12.60 9.65 -9.36
N SER A 232 -12.07 8.44 -9.33
CA SER A 232 -11.43 7.84 -10.50
C SER A 232 -12.43 7.22 -11.45
N LYS A 233 -11.94 6.90 -12.64
CA LYS A 233 -12.59 5.97 -13.55
C LYS A 233 -12.77 4.61 -12.85
N LYS A 234 -13.88 3.92 -13.15
CA LYS A 234 -14.16 2.56 -12.70
C LYS A 234 -13.76 1.56 -13.79
N TYR A 235 -12.97 0.56 -13.42
CA TYR A 235 -12.53 -0.51 -14.32
C TYR A 235 -13.22 -1.82 -13.97
N ASP A 236 -13.74 -2.52 -14.99
CA ASP A 236 -14.13 -3.93 -14.86
C ASP A 236 -12.86 -4.78 -14.96
N VAL A 237 -12.57 -5.54 -13.92
CA VAL A 237 -11.33 -6.30 -13.78
C VAL A 237 -11.61 -7.79 -13.71
N HIS A 238 -11.06 -8.56 -14.66
CA HIS A 238 -10.97 -10.00 -14.53
C HIS A 238 -9.66 -10.36 -13.84
N ILE A 239 -9.74 -10.89 -12.62
CA ILE A 239 -8.59 -11.10 -11.75
C ILE A 239 -7.88 -12.39 -12.09
N VAL A 240 -6.61 -12.28 -12.50
CA VAL A 240 -5.66 -13.39 -12.59
C VAL A 240 -5.01 -13.61 -11.22
N ASP A 241 -4.56 -12.53 -10.59
CA ASP A 241 -4.06 -12.54 -9.21
C ASP A 241 -4.35 -11.19 -8.52
N ARG A 242 -4.92 -11.26 -7.29
CA ARG A 242 -5.30 -10.07 -6.53
C ARG A 242 -4.24 -9.56 -5.56
N VAL A 243 -3.19 -10.36 -5.30
CA VAL A 243 -2.15 -9.97 -4.34
C VAL A 243 -1.38 -8.78 -4.90
N GLY A 244 -1.08 -7.79 -4.03
CA GLY A 244 -0.34 -6.59 -4.42
C GLY A 244 -1.16 -5.52 -5.16
N GLY A 245 -2.49 -5.69 -5.34
CA GLY A 245 -3.34 -4.68 -5.97
C GLY A 245 -3.34 -3.35 -5.20
N GLY A 246 -3.51 -3.38 -3.87
CA GLY A 246 -3.41 -2.20 -3.00
C GLY A 246 -2.02 -1.57 -3.01
N ASP A 247 -0.97 -2.41 -2.94
CA ASP A 247 0.42 -1.94 -3.02
C ASP A 247 0.71 -1.24 -4.36
N SER A 248 0.16 -1.77 -5.46
CA SER A 248 0.26 -1.15 -6.79
C SER A 248 -0.49 0.17 -6.88
N PHE A 249 -1.64 0.29 -6.22
CA PHE A 249 -2.35 1.56 -6.08
C PHE A 249 -1.50 2.58 -5.33
N CYS A 250 -0.94 2.21 -4.17
CA CYS A 250 -0.06 3.08 -3.40
C CYS A 250 1.14 3.55 -4.22
N ALA A 251 1.80 2.63 -4.93
CA ALA A 251 2.94 2.98 -5.79
C ALA A 251 2.54 3.92 -6.94
N GLY A 252 1.40 3.68 -7.59
CA GLY A 252 0.89 4.55 -8.65
C GLY A 252 0.55 5.95 -8.14
N LEU A 253 -0.03 6.06 -6.94
CA LEU A 253 -0.35 7.34 -6.30
C LEU A 253 0.94 8.11 -5.95
N ILE A 254 1.92 7.43 -5.34
CA ILE A 254 3.24 8.00 -5.03
C ILE A 254 3.93 8.47 -6.32
N TYR A 255 3.93 7.62 -7.37
CA TYR A 255 4.50 7.98 -8.66
C TYR A 255 3.89 9.26 -9.22
N GLY A 256 2.57 9.35 -9.26
CA GLY A 256 1.86 10.52 -9.76
C GLY A 256 2.24 11.81 -9.01
N MET A 257 2.28 11.73 -7.67
CA MET A 257 2.63 12.87 -6.83
C MET A 257 4.10 13.29 -6.98
N VAL A 258 5.02 12.33 -7.00
CA VAL A 258 6.48 12.59 -7.15
C VAL A 258 6.80 13.16 -8.53
N THR A 259 6.08 12.75 -9.57
CA THR A 259 6.28 13.25 -10.94
C THR A 259 5.49 14.54 -11.25
N GLY A 260 4.74 15.07 -10.28
CA GLY A 260 4.05 16.35 -10.40
C GLY A 260 2.73 16.30 -11.18
N LEU A 261 2.08 15.15 -11.27
CA LEU A 261 0.72 15.05 -11.79
C LEU A 261 -0.25 15.76 -10.83
N SER A 262 -1.33 16.30 -11.37
CA SER A 262 -2.44 16.80 -10.54
C SER A 262 -3.05 15.68 -9.67
N SER A 263 -3.77 16.03 -8.59
CA SER A 263 -4.41 15.04 -7.72
C SER A 263 -5.34 14.09 -8.49
N GLN A 264 -6.08 14.60 -9.48
CA GLN A 264 -6.94 13.77 -10.33
C GLN A 264 -6.14 12.83 -11.22
N GLU A 265 -5.08 13.31 -11.87
CA GLU A 265 -4.24 12.49 -12.73
C GLU A 265 -3.48 11.42 -11.92
N ALA A 266 -2.99 11.76 -10.73
CA ALA A 266 -2.34 10.81 -9.82
C ALA A 266 -3.30 9.71 -9.37
N LEU A 267 -4.56 10.07 -9.05
CA LEU A 267 -5.62 9.11 -8.70
C LEU A 267 -5.93 8.17 -9.88
N GLU A 268 -6.10 8.69 -11.09
CA GLU A 268 -6.34 7.89 -12.30
C GLU A 268 -5.17 6.96 -12.59
N PHE A 269 -3.93 7.45 -12.43
CA PHE A 269 -2.73 6.64 -12.62
C PHE A 269 -2.65 5.50 -11.59
N ALA A 270 -2.96 5.78 -10.34
CA ALA A 270 -2.96 4.79 -9.25
C ALA A 270 -3.97 3.66 -9.50
N VAL A 271 -5.19 4.01 -9.88
CA VAL A 271 -6.24 3.02 -10.17
C VAL A 271 -5.90 2.20 -11.42
N ALA A 272 -5.38 2.83 -12.48
CA ALA A 272 -4.98 2.13 -13.70
C ALA A 272 -3.79 1.17 -13.45
N ALA A 273 -2.78 1.59 -12.69
CA ALA A 273 -1.66 0.73 -12.30
C ALA A 273 -2.13 -0.49 -11.50
N SER A 274 -3.03 -0.29 -10.55
CA SER A 274 -3.64 -1.36 -9.77
C SER A 274 -4.52 -2.28 -10.62
N CYS A 275 -5.29 -1.72 -11.56
CA CYS A 275 -6.07 -2.50 -12.52
C CYS A 275 -5.17 -3.46 -13.31
N LEU A 276 -4.07 -2.97 -13.88
CA LEU A 276 -3.11 -3.79 -14.64
C LEU A 276 -2.47 -4.87 -13.77
N LYS A 277 -2.16 -4.57 -12.49
CA LYS A 277 -1.60 -5.56 -11.55
C LYS A 277 -2.47 -6.81 -11.44
N HIS A 278 -3.77 -6.66 -11.43
CA HIS A 278 -4.70 -7.81 -11.32
C HIS A 278 -4.58 -8.80 -12.48
N SER A 279 -3.94 -8.44 -13.59
CA SER A 279 -3.65 -9.33 -14.73
C SER A 279 -2.31 -10.08 -14.63
N ILE A 280 -1.52 -9.84 -13.58
CA ILE A 280 -0.17 -10.36 -13.41
C ILE A 280 -0.13 -11.32 -12.22
N HIS A 281 0.41 -12.54 -12.43
CA HIS A 281 0.63 -13.49 -11.36
C HIS A 281 1.71 -13.03 -10.37
N GLY A 282 1.55 -13.39 -9.09
CA GLY A 282 2.47 -13.06 -8.01
C GLY A 282 2.21 -11.68 -7.42
N ASP A 283 3.04 -11.28 -6.48
CA ASP A 283 2.83 -10.10 -5.64
C ASP A 283 3.19 -8.79 -6.34
N PHE A 284 4.18 -8.84 -7.24
CA PHE A 284 4.78 -7.65 -7.83
C PHE A 284 3.98 -7.13 -9.03
N ASN A 285 3.84 -5.82 -9.07
CA ASN A 285 3.39 -5.13 -10.27
C ASN A 285 4.60 -4.90 -11.19
N LEU A 286 4.53 -5.43 -12.39
CA LEU A 286 5.62 -5.40 -13.37
C LEU A 286 5.30 -4.50 -14.57
N VAL A 287 4.29 -3.63 -14.46
CA VAL A 287 3.90 -2.72 -15.55
C VAL A 287 4.79 -1.48 -15.56
N SER A 288 5.06 -0.99 -16.74
CA SER A 288 5.73 0.29 -16.97
C SER A 288 4.75 1.47 -16.89
N ALA A 289 5.26 2.68 -16.66
CA ALA A 289 4.46 3.90 -16.69
C ALA A 289 3.75 4.09 -18.05
N GLY A 290 4.40 3.69 -19.16
CA GLY A 290 3.80 3.76 -20.49
C GLY A 290 2.58 2.85 -20.67
N GLU A 291 2.58 1.66 -20.08
CA GLU A 291 1.41 0.76 -20.09
C GLU A 291 0.26 1.35 -19.28
N VAL A 292 0.54 1.93 -18.11
CA VAL A 292 -0.47 2.60 -17.30
C VAL A 292 -1.09 3.78 -18.04
N THR A 293 -0.28 4.67 -18.62
CA THR A 293 -0.75 5.81 -19.42
C THR A 293 -1.58 5.34 -20.60
N SER A 294 -1.13 4.30 -21.32
CA SER A 294 -1.89 3.73 -22.44
C SER A 294 -3.27 3.20 -22.03
N LEU A 295 -3.41 2.61 -20.83
CA LEU A 295 -4.70 2.17 -20.31
C LEU A 295 -5.63 3.37 -20.04
N ILE A 296 -5.11 4.45 -19.45
CA ILE A 296 -5.89 5.66 -19.15
C ILE A 296 -6.42 6.28 -20.45
N GLU A 297 -5.54 6.47 -21.44
CA GLU A 297 -5.87 7.16 -22.69
C GLU A 297 -6.76 6.34 -23.64
N LYS A 298 -6.47 5.04 -23.78
CA LYS A 298 -7.07 4.20 -24.84
C LYS A 298 -8.12 3.21 -24.33
N GLY A 299 -8.29 3.11 -23.01
CA GLY A 299 -9.34 2.27 -22.41
C GLY A 299 -9.14 0.77 -22.58
N GLY A 300 -7.91 0.28 -22.66
CA GLY A 300 -7.57 -1.15 -22.55
C GLY A 300 -8.27 -2.07 -23.55
N SER A 301 -7.97 -1.98 -24.84
CA SER A 301 -8.63 -2.81 -25.86
C SER A 301 -8.16 -4.29 -25.85
N GLY A 302 -7.13 -4.66 -25.06
CA GLY A 302 -6.52 -6.00 -25.05
C GLY A 302 -5.86 -6.40 -26.39
N ARG A 303 -5.74 -5.49 -27.35
CA ARG A 303 -5.13 -5.76 -28.64
C ARG A 303 -3.61 -5.75 -28.54
N ILE A 304 -2.96 -6.61 -29.35
CA ILE A 304 -1.50 -6.67 -29.46
C ILE A 304 -0.97 -5.29 -29.83
N GLN A 305 -0.14 -4.72 -28.99
CA GLN A 305 0.66 -3.52 -29.29
C GLN A 305 1.89 -3.98 -30.09
N ARG A 306 2.09 -3.38 -31.28
CA ARG A 306 3.23 -3.65 -32.17
C ARG A 306 4.07 -2.41 -32.31
#